data_e6020e1c4fdcc7e4082a0af8b10214d2
#
_entry.id   e6020e1c4fdcc7e4082a0af8b10214d2
#
_cell.length_a   1.000
_cell.length_b   1.000
_cell.length_c   1.000
_cell.angle_alpha   90.00
_cell.angle_beta   90.00
_cell.angle_gamma   90.00
#
_symmetry.space_group_name_H-M   'P 1'
#
loop_
_entity.id
_entity.type
_entity.pdbx_description
1 polymer ?
#
loop_
_entity_poly.entity_id
_entity_poly.type
_entity_poly.pdbx_seq_one_letter_code
_entity_poly.pdbx_strand_id
1 'polypeptide(L)'
;MFKFGVSINDIKSGDKIIAIMGPTGAGKSTFIDTAVQQNGRRVGHALKSYTADVETVRYNDGKEDIVFVDTPGFDDTTRSDTDILKLIANWLEKTYKKRILLTGIIYVHRITDNRMSGAPLKNLHLFGSLCGEAASPNVILITTMWSDKVLADVGERREKELVEKFWKPMLDLGSTHMRFMGSYESAWDIIRAVIARAKARPVLLQHELVDLHKVLRETEAGKTLYGELLRLLEEQKRIAQQLREEVSKQNQTNPALKAELDNQFKQIEGLLNATVMQIQEMKIPFASRLKSFFSWKKAATHPVLV
;
A
#
# COMPACT_ATOMS: atom_id res chain seq x y z
N MET A 1 26.07 6.52 6.84
CA MET A 1 26.17 6.54 5.37
C MET A 1 24.93 5.86 4.80
N PHE A 2 24.31 6.40 3.76
CA PHE A 2 23.10 5.80 3.16
C PHE A 2 23.30 5.55 1.65
N LYS A 3 22.52 4.60 1.09
CA LYS A 3 22.52 4.22 -0.34
C LYS A 3 21.09 3.95 -0.80
N PHE A 4 20.65 4.58 -1.87
CA PHE A 4 19.37 4.31 -2.54
C PHE A 4 19.48 3.17 -3.55
N GLY A 5 18.33 2.52 -3.85
CA GLY A 5 18.23 1.51 -4.90
C GLY A 5 19.04 0.24 -4.60
N VAL A 6 19.01 -0.24 -3.36
CA VAL A 6 19.71 -1.47 -2.97
C VAL A 6 19.04 -2.66 -3.64
N SER A 7 19.79 -3.39 -4.48
CA SER A 7 19.29 -4.63 -5.08
C SER A 7 19.02 -5.69 -4.01
N ILE A 8 18.00 -6.53 -4.23
CA ILE A 8 17.75 -7.71 -3.37
C ILE A 8 19.03 -8.60 -3.27
N ASN A 9 19.88 -8.58 -4.29
CA ASN A 9 21.13 -9.33 -4.29
C ASN A 9 22.18 -8.74 -3.33
N ASP A 10 22.07 -7.46 -3.02
CA ASP A 10 22.99 -6.75 -2.13
C ASP A 10 22.54 -6.77 -0.66
N ILE A 11 21.35 -7.33 -0.36
CA ILE A 11 20.84 -7.49 1.00
C ILE A 11 21.59 -8.64 1.66
N LYS A 12 22.20 -8.37 2.82
CA LYS A 12 23.01 -9.32 3.59
C LYS A 12 22.18 -10.00 4.68
N SER A 13 22.60 -11.17 5.10
CA SER A 13 21.92 -11.94 6.18
C SER A 13 21.80 -11.21 7.53
N GLY A 14 22.67 -10.22 7.79
CA GLY A 14 22.67 -9.43 9.03
C GLY A 14 21.87 -8.13 8.96
N ASP A 15 21.42 -7.74 7.77
CA ASP A 15 20.69 -6.48 7.58
C ASP A 15 19.34 -6.50 8.31
N LYS A 16 18.98 -5.38 8.92
CA LYS A 16 17.64 -5.16 9.50
C LYS A 16 16.73 -4.61 8.44
N ILE A 17 15.76 -5.41 7.98
CA ILE A 17 14.88 -5.04 6.89
C ILE A 17 13.54 -4.58 7.42
N ILE A 18 13.22 -3.32 7.22
CA ILE A 18 11.99 -2.69 7.71
C ILE A 18 11.15 -2.25 6.51
N ALA A 19 9.98 -2.88 6.32
CA ALA A 19 9.04 -2.49 5.30
C ALA A 19 8.11 -1.39 5.80
N ILE A 20 7.90 -0.35 4.99
CA ILE A 20 7.00 0.76 5.30
C ILE A 20 5.82 0.68 4.34
N MET A 21 4.62 0.47 4.88
CA MET A 21 3.38 0.25 4.14
C MET A 21 2.28 1.23 4.58
N GLY A 22 1.27 1.41 3.77
CA GLY A 22 0.13 2.29 4.06
C GLY A 22 -0.38 3.01 2.82
N PRO A 23 -1.47 3.78 2.93
CA PRO A 23 -2.08 4.47 1.80
C PRO A 23 -1.14 5.48 1.14
N THR A 24 -1.43 5.81 -0.11
CA THR A 24 -0.74 6.90 -0.81
C THR A 24 -0.91 8.21 -0.04
N GLY A 25 0.16 8.98 0.06
CA GLY A 25 0.17 10.25 0.80
C GLY A 25 0.21 10.11 2.33
N ALA A 26 0.34 8.89 2.90
CA ALA A 26 0.41 8.71 4.35
C ALA A 26 1.73 9.14 4.99
N GLY A 27 2.74 9.52 4.20
CA GLY A 27 4.04 9.97 4.72
C GLY A 27 5.11 8.87 4.81
N LYS A 28 4.97 7.76 4.07
CA LYS A 28 5.94 6.65 4.05
C LYS A 28 7.36 7.11 3.67
N SER A 29 7.49 7.73 2.51
CA SER A 29 8.78 8.25 2.03
C SER A 29 9.31 9.36 2.92
N THR A 30 8.43 10.22 3.46
CA THR A 30 8.80 11.26 4.44
C THR A 30 9.39 10.64 5.71
N PHE A 31 8.79 9.56 6.22
CA PHE A 31 9.32 8.84 7.38
C PHE A 31 10.75 8.35 7.13
N ILE A 32 10.99 7.71 5.97
CA ILE A 32 12.32 7.20 5.61
C ILE A 32 13.31 8.37 5.45
N ASP A 33 12.93 9.42 4.71
CA ASP A 33 13.80 10.58 4.48
C ASP A 33 14.18 11.27 5.80
N THR A 34 13.23 11.38 6.73
CA THR A 34 13.49 11.89 8.08
C THR A 34 14.47 10.99 8.83
N ALA A 35 14.27 9.66 8.78
CA ALA A 35 15.14 8.69 9.46
C ALA A 35 16.58 8.69 8.93
N VAL A 36 16.78 8.95 7.64
CA VAL A 36 18.12 8.99 7.01
C VAL A 36 18.66 10.42 6.83
N GLN A 37 17.98 11.43 7.39
CA GLN A 37 18.32 12.87 7.30
C GLN A 37 18.44 13.37 5.86
N GLN A 38 17.53 12.94 5.00
CA GLN A 38 17.47 13.38 3.60
C GLN A 38 16.28 14.32 3.38
N ASN A 39 16.41 15.55 3.68
CA ASN A 39 15.44 16.66 3.60
C ASN A 39 14.44 16.59 2.42
N GLY A 40 13.58 15.59 2.39
CA GLY A 40 12.46 15.46 1.46
C GLY A 40 12.83 15.24 -0.01
N ARG A 41 14.04 14.75 -0.33
CA ARG A 41 14.46 14.51 -1.73
C ARG A 41 13.60 13.50 -2.48
N ARG A 42 12.88 12.63 -1.75
CA ARG A 42 11.96 11.62 -2.33
C ARG A 42 10.50 11.99 -2.17
N VAL A 43 10.20 13.11 -1.51
CA VAL A 43 8.81 13.57 -1.35
C VAL A 43 8.38 14.28 -2.63
N GLY A 44 7.43 13.70 -3.35
CA GLY A 44 6.82 14.36 -4.50
C GLY A 44 5.92 15.51 -4.05
N HIS A 45 6.26 16.74 -4.45
CA HIS A 45 5.41 17.92 -4.24
C HIS A 45 4.27 18.03 -5.25
N ALA A 46 4.16 17.07 -6.20
CA ALA A 46 3.06 17.00 -7.18
C ALA A 46 1.90 16.14 -6.63
N LEU A 47 0.69 16.36 -7.16
CA LEU A 47 -0.50 15.57 -6.82
C LEU A 47 -0.44 14.09 -7.25
N LYS A 48 0.63 13.68 -7.95
CA LYS A 48 0.88 12.28 -8.34
C LYS A 48 1.71 11.57 -7.28
N SER A 49 1.40 10.30 -7.03
CA SER A 49 2.23 9.41 -6.22
C SER A 49 3.66 9.36 -6.77
N TYR A 50 4.65 9.50 -5.89
CA TYR A 50 6.07 9.51 -6.28
C TYR A 50 6.66 8.10 -6.35
N THR A 51 6.29 7.22 -5.40
CA THR A 51 6.83 5.85 -5.31
C THR A 51 6.12 4.94 -6.29
N ALA A 52 6.68 4.83 -7.50
CA ALA A 52 6.10 4.01 -8.56
C ALA A 52 6.43 2.51 -8.44
N ASP A 53 7.44 2.14 -7.67
CA ASP A 53 7.93 0.77 -7.51
C ASP A 53 8.31 0.52 -6.04
N VAL A 54 8.65 -0.72 -5.67
CA VAL A 54 9.24 -0.98 -4.36
C VAL A 54 10.67 -0.44 -4.36
N GLU A 55 10.91 0.60 -3.58
CA GLU A 55 12.21 1.23 -3.44
C GLU A 55 12.90 0.80 -2.15
N THR A 56 14.22 0.76 -2.16
CA THR A 56 15.02 0.35 -1.00
C THR A 56 16.06 1.40 -0.66
N VAL A 57 16.23 1.67 0.62
CA VAL A 57 17.23 2.58 1.15
C VAL A 57 18.03 1.88 2.23
N ARG A 58 19.33 1.69 2.01
CA ARG A 58 20.22 1.22 3.06
C ARG A 58 20.74 2.40 3.86
N TYR A 59 20.72 2.27 5.15
CA TYR A 59 21.30 3.21 6.10
C TYR A 59 22.14 2.46 7.14
N ASN A 60 23.36 2.94 7.37
CA ASN A 60 24.21 2.43 8.44
C ASN A 60 24.27 3.48 9.54
N ASP A 61 23.85 3.13 10.75
CA ASP A 61 23.84 4.01 11.93
C ASP A 61 25.14 3.95 12.73
N GLY A 62 26.13 3.20 12.24
CA GLY A 62 27.40 2.93 12.92
C GLY A 62 27.39 1.65 13.76
N LYS A 63 26.23 1.01 13.93
CA LYS A 63 26.05 -0.26 14.67
C LYS A 63 25.45 -1.35 13.81
N GLU A 64 24.40 -1.01 13.04
CA GLU A 64 23.65 -1.95 12.23
C GLU A 64 23.42 -1.39 10.81
N ASP A 65 23.34 -2.29 9.84
CA ASP A 65 22.86 -1.97 8.50
C ASP A 65 21.35 -2.16 8.46
N ILE A 66 20.61 -1.07 8.19
CA ILE A 66 19.15 -1.08 8.08
C ILE A 66 18.77 -0.87 6.63
N VAL A 67 17.89 -1.72 6.11
CA VAL A 67 17.32 -1.59 4.77
C VAL A 67 15.85 -1.22 4.92
N PHE A 68 15.52 0.03 4.65
CA PHE A 68 14.14 0.48 4.53
C PHE A 68 13.59 0.08 3.18
N VAL A 69 12.37 -0.44 3.17
CA VAL A 69 11.64 -0.84 1.97
C VAL A 69 10.42 0.07 1.85
N ASP A 70 10.51 1.05 0.96
CA ASP A 70 9.42 1.96 0.64
C ASP A 70 8.49 1.29 -0.37
N THR A 71 7.24 1.05 0.01
CA THR A 71 6.28 0.42 -0.88
C THR A 71 5.36 1.46 -1.53
N PRO A 72 4.92 1.24 -2.79
CA PRO A 72 3.85 2.04 -3.34
C PRO A 72 2.62 1.93 -2.46
N GLY A 73 1.92 3.05 -2.28
CA GLY A 73 0.70 3.09 -1.46
C GLY A 73 -0.49 2.54 -2.24
N PHE A 74 -1.33 1.77 -1.58
CA PHE A 74 -2.65 1.47 -2.13
C PHE A 74 -3.47 2.76 -2.27
N ASP A 75 -4.50 2.72 -3.12
CA ASP A 75 -5.29 3.88 -3.50
C ASP A 75 -4.44 4.94 -4.22
N ASP A 76 -3.57 4.48 -5.10
CA ASP A 76 -2.73 5.33 -5.95
C ASP A 76 -3.54 5.88 -7.12
N THR A 77 -3.30 7.15 -7.50
CA THR A 77 -4.01 7.80 -8.61
C THR A 77 -3.58 7.31 -9.99
N THR A 78 -2.45 6.60 -10.07
CA THR A 78 -1.83 6.20 -11.35
C THR A 78 -1.78 4.69 -11.56
N ARG A 79 -1.92 3.90 -10.48
CA ARG A 79 -1.85 2.44 -10.52
C ARG A 79 -3.02 1.79 -9.81
N SER A 80 -3.44 0.65 -10.31
CA SER A 80 -4.46 -0.15 -9.64
C SER A 80 -3.93 -0.83 -8.37
N ASP A 81 -4.81 -1.04 -7.38
CA ASP A 81 -4.44 -1.79 -6.18
C ASP A 81 -4.00 -3.22 -6.51
N THR A 82 -4.52 -3.79 -7.60
CA THR A 82 -4.08 -5.09 -8.12
C THR A 82 -2.62 -5.06 -8.55
N ASP A 83 -2.17 -4.01 -9.23
CA ASP A 83 -0.77 -3.87 -9.64
C ASP A 83 0.14 -3.59 -8.46
N ILE A 84 -0.31 -2.79 -7.51
CA ILE A 84 0.43 -2.52 -6.26
C ILE A 84 0.62 -3.81 -5.47
N LEU A 85 -0.44 -4.60 -5.29
CA LEU A 85 -0.33 -5.88 -4.59
C LEU A 85 0.63 -6.85 -5.31
N LYS A 86 0.62 -6.87 -6.66
CA LYS A 86 1.59 -7.68 -7.45
C LYS A 86 3.03 -7.23 -7.21
N LEU A 87 3.31 -5.92 -7.17
CA LEU A 87 4.66 -5.40 -6.92
C LEU A 87 5.16 -5.81 -5.55
N ILE A 88 4.35 -5.62 -4.51
CA ILE A 88 4.67 -6.00 -3.14
C ILE A 88 4.88 -7.52 -3.05
N ALA A 89 3.96 -8.31 -3.62
CA ALA A 89 4.04 -9.77 -3.63
C ALA A 89 5.31 -10.29 -4.31
N ASN A 90 5.64 -9.74 -5.48
CA ASN A 90 6.85 -10.12 -6.22
C ASN A 90 8.14 -9.80 -5.43
N TRP A 91 8.19 -8.66 -4.74
CA TRP A 91 9.33 -8.32 -3.90
C TRP A 91 9.45 -9.25 -2.68
N LEU A 92 8.34 -9.49 -1.99
CA LEU A 92 8.27 -10.39 -0.82
C LEU A 92 8.60 -11.84 -1.20
N GLU A 93 8.11 -12.34 -2.33
CA GLU A 93 8.43 -13.67 -2.84
C GLU A 93 9.92 -13.83 -3.14
N LYS A 94 10.52 -12.86 -3.86
CA LYS A 94 11.94 -12.88 -4.22
C LYS A 94 12.86 -12.83 -3.01
N THR A 95 12.52 -12.02 -2.01
CA THR A 95 13.30 -11.92 -0.78
C THR A 95 13.19 -13.20 0.05
N TYR A 96 11.99 -13.74 0.20
CA TYR A 96 11.77 -14.95 0.99
C TYR A 96 12.44 -16.19 0.36
N LYS A 97 12.41 -16.34 -0.96
CA LYS A 97 13.19 -17.39 -1.67
C LYS A 97 14.69 -17.34 -1.38
N LYS A 98 15.23 -16.17 -1.04
CA LYS A 98 16.60 -15.99 -0.58
C LYS A 98 16.76 -16.09 0.94
N ARG A 99 15.73 -16.53 1.67
CA ARG A 99 15.68 -16.59 3.13
C ARG A 99 15.89 -15.23 3.82
N ILE A 100 15.52 -14.15 3.13
CA ILE A 100 15.55 -12.80 3.65
C ILE A 100 14.17 -12.53 4.29
N LEU A 101 14.14 -12.40 5.61
CA LEU A 101 12.95 -12.08 6.39
C LEU A 101 12.90 -10.59 6.74
N LEU A 102 11.71 -10.06 6.87
CA LEU A 102 11.52 -8.71 7.41
C LEU A 102 11.81 -8.71 8.92
N THR A 103 12.59 -7.75 9.35
CA THR A 103 12.80 -7.45 10.79
C THR A 103 11.52 -6.93 11.42
N GLY A 104 10.80 -6.10 10.68
CA GLY A 104 9.48 -5.62 11.04
C GLY A 104 8.82 -4.80 9.95
N ILE A 105 7.58 -4.41 10.23
CA ILE A 105 6.75 -3.66 9.31
C ILE A 105 6.18 -2.45 10.04
N ILE A 106 6.23 -1.30 9.40
CA ILE A 106 5.60 -0.07 9.86
C ILE A 106 4.39 0.20 8.95
N TYR A 107 3.19 0.22 9.53
CA TYR A 107 1.99 0.69 8.84
C TYR A 107 1.74 2.15 9.15
N VAL A 108 1.70 2.97 8.13
CA VAL A 108 1.60 4.44 8.23
C VAL A 108 0.18 4.90 7.95
N HIS A 109 -0.41 5.66 8.87
CA HIS A 109 -1.74 6.25 8.74
C HIS A 109 -1.73 7.75 9.06
N ARG A 110 -2.44 8.56 8.27
CA ARG A 110 -2.56 10.01 8.50
C ARG A 110 -3.58 10.28 9.60
N ILE A 111 -3.17 10.97 10.65
CA ILE A 111 -4.14 11.41 11.68
C ILE A 111 -5.12 12.47 11.16
N THR A 112 -4.78 13.09 10.03
CA THR A 112 -5.63 14.07 9.34
C THR A 112 -6.82 13.44 8.61
N ASP A 113 -6.85 12.12 8.39
CA ASP A 113 -7.99 11.44 7.77
C ASP A 113 -9.24 11.57 8.65
N ASN A 114 -10.31 12.14 8.09
CA ASN A 114 -11.51 12.46 8.85
C ASN A 114 -12.39 11.25 9.17
N ARG A 115 -12.25 10.16 8.39
CA ARG A 115 -13.06 8.94 8.52
C ARG A 115 -12.23 7.72 8.20
N MET A 116 -12.38 6.69 9.02
CA MET A 116 -11.85 5.36 8.75
C MET A 116 -12.88 4.54 7.97
N SER A 117 -13.18 4.96 6.72
CA SER A 117 -14.11 4.32 5.80
C SER A 117 -13.56 4.38 4.36
N GLY A 118 -14.12 3.60 3.44
CA GLY A 118 -13.65 3.58 2.05
C GLY A 118 -12.19 3.15 1.94
N ALA A 119 -11.37 3.95 1.25
CA ALA A 119 -9.97 3.63 0.97
C ALA A 119 -9.09 3.38 2.21
N PRO A 120 -9.12 4.20 3.29
CA PRO A 120 -8.31 3.92 4.49
C PRO A 120 -8.64 2.58 5.15
N LEU A 121 -9.90 2.22 5.26
CA LEU A 121 -10.32 0.94 5.85
C LEU A 121 -9.94 -0.25 4.97
N LYS A 122 -10.18 -0.15 3.67
CA LYS A 122 -9.75 -1.15 2.67
C LYS A 122 -8.25 -1.41 2.75
N ASN A 123 -7.44 -0.34 2.82
CA ASN A 123 -5.99 -0.44 2.93
C ASN A 123 -5.54 -1.15 4.21
N LEU A 124 -6.20 -0.87 5.34
CA LEU A 124 -5.92 -1.54 6.61
C LEU A 124 -6.26 -3.03 6.54
N HIS A 125 -7.42 -3.40 5.96
CA HIS A 125 -7.82 -4.80 5.78
C HIS A 125 -6.85 -5.55 4.88
N LEU A 126 -6.46 -4.96 3.75
CA LEU A 126 -5.51 -5.55 2.83
C LEU A 126 -4.12 -5.74 3.48
N PHE A 127 -3.68 -4.74 4.24
CA PHE A 127 -2.45 -4.83 5.03
C PHE A 127 -2.49 -5.96 6.05
N GLY A 128 -3.57 -6.07 6.81
CA GLY A 128 -3.77 -7.16 7.78
C GLY A 128 -3.73 -8.54 7.13
N SER A 129 -4.39 -8.69 5.98
CA SER A 129 -4.41 -9.95 5.21
C SER A 129 -3.05 -10.29 4.58
N LEU A 130 -2.23 -9.28 4.27
CA LEU A 130 -0.87 -9.47 3.78
C LEU A 130 0.08 -9.95 4.89
N CYS A 131 -0.01 -9.34 6.07
CA CYS A 131 0.83 -9.65 7.21
C CYS A 131 0.46 -11.00 7.84
N GLY A 132 -0.84 -11.22 8.07
CA GLY A 132 -1.36 -12.33 8.84
C GLY A 132 -1.10 -12.21 10.34
N GLU A 133 -1.75 -13.06 11.12
CA GLU A 133 -1.68 -13.01 12.59
C GLU A 133 -0.27 -13.27 13.13
N ALA A 134 0.44 -14.24 12.54
CA ALA A 134 1.77 -14.64 13.01
C ALA A 134 2.82 -13.52 12.94
N ALA A 135 2.70 -12.59 11.98
CA ALA A 135 3.61 -11.47 11.81
C ALA A 135 3.20 -10.23 12.64
N SER A 136 1.98 -10.20 13.18
CA SER A 136 1.45 -9.05 13.95
C SER A 136 2.39 -8.55 15.05
N PRO A 137 3.10 -9.40 15.83
CA PRO A 137 4.07 -8.92 16.83
C PRO A 137 5.25 -8.10 16.26
N ASN A 138 5.53 -8.23 14.96
CA ASN A 138 6.59 -7.47 14.27
C ASN A 138 6.02 -6.21 13.57
N VAL A 139 4.75 -5.88 13.77
CA VAL A 139 4.10 -4.71 13.18
C VAL A 139 4.02 -3.57 14.18
N ILE A 140 4.40 -2.38 13.74
CA ILE A 140 4.11 -1.12 14.44
C ILE A 140 3.20 -0.28 13.57
N LEU A 141 2.05 0.11 14.13
CA LEU A 141 1.08 1.01 13.51
C LEU A 141 1.44 2.44 13.90
N ILE A 142 1.70 3.32 12.94
CA ILE A 142 2.06 4.70 13.28
C ILE A 142 1.06 5.70 12.73
N THR A 143 0.85 6.77 13.49
CA THR A 143 0.12 7.95 13.03
C THR A 143 1.08 9.06 12.62
N THR A 144 0.77 9.77 11.55
CA THR A 144 1.57 10.87 10.97
C THR A 144 0.78 12.16 10.90
N MET A 145 1.43 13.26 10.48
CA MET A 145 0.82 14.57 10.23
C MET A 145 0.23 15.25 11.48
N TRP A 146 0.89 15.07 12.62
CA TRP A 146 0.48 15.67 13.89
C TRP A 146 0.70 17.19 13.97
N SER A 147 1.66 17.72 13.19
CA SER A 147 1.99 19.14 13.12
C SER A 147 1.05 19.92 12.19
N ASP A 148 0.29 19.22 11.33
CA ASP A 148 -0.53 19.86 10.32
C ASP A 148 -1.94 20.09 10.84
N LYS A 149 -2.36 21.36 11.00
CA LYS A 149 -3.74 21.85 11.07
C LYS A 149 -4.80 21.02 11.86
N VAL A 150 -4.42 19.87 12.42
CA VAL A 150 -5.28 19.08 13.28
C VAL A 150 -5.11 19.61 14.69
N LEU A 151 -6.18 20.15 15.26
CA LEU A 151 -6.19 20.50 16.67
C LEU A 151 -5.81 19.26 17.49
N ALA A 152 -4.94 19.41 18.47
CA ALA A 152 -4.37 18.30 19.24
C ALA A 152 -5.45 17.35 19.81
N ASP A 153 -6.55 17.93 20.32
CA ASP A 153 -7.70 17.18 20.83
C ASP A 153 -8.46 16.36 19.79
N VAL A 154 -8.49 16.83 18.52
CA VAL A 154 -9.11 16.10 17.40
C VAL A 154 -8.21 14.91 17.02
N GLY A 155 -6.90 15.11 16.94
CA GLY A 155 -5.93 14.06 16.66
C GLY A 155 -5.98 12.95 17.71
N GLU A 156 -5.99 13.34 19.00
CA GLU A 156 -6.07 12.38 20.12
C GLU A 156 -7.36 11.55 20.11
N ARG A 157 -8.50 12.17 19.81
CA ARG A 157 -9.78 11.45 19.68
C ARG A 157 -9.76 10.46 18.51
N ARG A 158 -9.19 10.86 17.36
CA ARG A 158 -9.04 9.98 16.20
C ARG A 158 -8.10 8.82 16.49
N GLU A 159 -6.96 9.08 17.12
CA GLU A 159 -6.02 8.02 17.52
C GLU A 159 -6.67 7.04 18.49
N LYS A 160 -7.41 7.53 19.50
CA LYS A 160 -8.17 6.69 20.41
C LYS A 160 -9.16 5.80 19.64
N GLU A 161 -9.88 6.35 18.67
CA GLU A 161 -10.81 5.58 17.86
C GLU A 161 -10.09 4.53 16.98
N LEU A 162 -8.92 4.86 16.41
CA LEU A 162 -8.08 3.90 15.68
C LEU A 162 -7.68 2.73 16.57
N VAL A 163 -7.17 3.01 17.76
CA VAL A 163 -6.68 2.01 18.73
C VAL A 163 -7.82 1.12 19.25
N GLU A 164 -8.94 1.72 19.62
CA GLU A 164 -10.04 1.00 20.27
C GLU A 164 -10.93 0.20 19.30
N LYS A 165 -10.97 0.61 18.02
CA LYS A 165 -11.88 0.00 17.04
C LYS A 165 -11.14 -0.65 15.87
N PHE A 166 -10.37 0.14 15.12
CA PHE A 166 -9.85 -0.30 13.83
C PHE A 166 -8.54 -1.09 13.93
N TRP A 167 -7.64 -0.70 14.83
CA TRP A 167 -6.36 -1.36 15.06
C TRP A 167 -6.41 -2.44 16.13
N LYS A 168 -7.49 -2.44 16.92
CA LYS A 168 -7.67 -3.38 18.02
C LYS A 168 -7.38 -4.84 17.66
N PRO A 169 -7.87 -5.39 16.54
CA PRO A 169 -7.58 -6.78 16.19
C PRO A 169 -6.08 -7.06 16.03
N MET A 170 -5.32 -6.14 15.44
CA MET A 170 -3.87 -6.29 15.28
C MET A 170 -3.12 -6.07 16.61
N LEU A 171 -3.59 -5.13 17.42
CA LEU A 171 -3.02 -4.87 18.75
C LEU A 171 -3.22 -6.07 19.69
N ASP A 172 -4.39 -6.70 19.67
CA ASP A 172 -4.69 -7.92 20.43
C ASP A 172 -3.79 -9.09 20.01
N LEU A 173 -3.33 -9.11 18.76
CA LEU A 173 -2.35 -10.07 18.20
C LEU A 173 -0.89 -9.69 18.47
N GLY A 174 -0.63 -8.62 19.22
CA GLY A 174 0.69 -8.22 19.68
C GLY A 174 1.37 -7.11 18.88
N SER A 175 0.70 -6.48 17.92
CA SER A 175 1.17 -5.22 17.31
C SER A 175 1.23 -4.10 18.37
N THR A 176 1.95 -3.04 18.07
CA THR A 176 1.95 -1.82 18.90
C THR A 176 1.66 -0.60 18.05
N HIS A 177 1.35 0.54 18.68
CA HIS A 177 1.19 1.79 17.98
C HIS A 177 2.09 2.89 18.55
N MET A 178 2.48 3.84 17.69
CA MET A 178 3.34 4.98 18.04
C MET A 178 2.95 6.19 17.18
N ARG A 179 3.37 7.40 17.63
CA ARG A 179 3.23 8.64 16.86
C ARG A 179 4.54 8.99 16.16
N PHE A 180 4.48 9.27 14.87
CA PHE A 180 5.57 9.92 14.16
C PHE A 180 5.35 11.42 14.14
N MET A 181 6.20 12.15 14.86
CA MET A 181 6.08 13.60 15.06
C MET A 181 6.83 14.42 14.01
N GLY A 182 7.30 13.77 12.91
CA GLY A 182 8.06 14.44 11.85
C GLY A 182 9.51 14.77 12.21
N SER A 183 10.02 14.31 13.34
CA SER A 183 11.40 14.52 13.77
C SER A 183 12.25 13.26 13.63
N TYR A 184 13.56 13.45 13.51
CA TYR A 184 14.55 12.36 13.49
C TYR A 184 14.43 11.46 14.73
N GLU A 185 14.29 12.07 15.91
CA GLU A 185 14.18 11.37 17.19
C GLU A 185 12.96 10.46 17.18
N SER A 186 11.77 10.99 16.79
CA SER A 186 10.55 10.20 16.74
C SER A 186 10.60 9.08 15.70
N ALA A 187 11.29 9.28 14.57
CA ALA A 187 11.51 8.22 13.59
C ALA A 187 12.39 7.11 14.18
N TRP A 188 13.48 7.48 14.86
CA TRP A 188 14.39 6.51 15.45
C TRP A 188 13.83 5.79 16.68
N ASP A 189 12.95 6.42 17.45
CA ASP A 189 12.22 5.72 18.52
C ASP A 189 11.38 4.58 17.95
N ILE A 190 10.69 4.83 16.83
CA ILE A 190 9.91 3.81 16.13
C ILE A 190 10.82 2.71 15.56
N ILE A 191 11.92 3.07 14.88
CA ILE A 191 12.88 2.12 14.30
C ILE A 191 13.49 1.23 15.39
N ARG A 192 13.93 1.80 16.50
CA ARG A 192 14.45 1.03 17.65
C ARG A 192 13.41 0.08 18.22
N ALA A 193 12.15 0.53 18.32
CA ALA A 193 11.06 -0.32 18.76
C ALA A 193 10.81 -1.50 17.80
N VAL A 194 10.89 -1.29 16.48
CA VAL A 194 10.82 -2.38 15.47
C VAL A 194 11.95 -3.38 15.68
N ILE A 195 13.20 -2.92 15.78
CA ILE A 195 14.37 -3.78 15.92
C ILE A 195 14.32 -4.59 17.23
N ALA A 196 13.96 -3.95 18.34
CA ALA A 196 13.87 -4.60 19.66
C ALA A 196 12.80 -5.71 19.71
N ARG A 197 11.76 -5.63 18.90
CA ARG A 197 10.65 -6.60 18.85
C ARG A 197 10.85 -7.70 17.82
N ALA A 198 11.86 -7.56 16.98
CA ALA A 198 12.09 -8.42 15.82
C ALA A 198 12.07 -9.91 16.19
N LYS A 199 11.22 -10.67 15.54
CA LYS A 199 11.21 -12.13 15.55
C LYS A 199 11.29 -12.61 14.12
N ALA A 200 12.12 -13.62 13.88
CA ALA A 200 12.31 -14.21 12.55
C ALA A 200 11.02 -14.95 12.11
N ARG A 201 10.06 -14.23 11.57
CA ARG A 201 8.78 -14.77 11.08
C ARG A 201 8.48 -14.22 9.69
N PRO A 202 8.06 -15.06 8.74
CA PRO A 202 7.56 -14.58 7.46
C PRO A 202 6.21 -13.87 7.66
N VAL A 203 5.90 -12.93 6.79
CA VAL A 203 4.53 -12.47 6.62
C VAL A 203 3.70 -13.54 5.92
N LEU A 204 2.38 -13.54 6.13
CA LEU A 204 1.50 -14.55 5.58
C LEU A 204 1.64 -14.66 4.06
N LEU A 205 1.71 -13.53 3.36
CA LEU A 205 1.85 -13.50 1.90
C LEU A 205 3.13 -14.20 1.43
N GLN A 206 4.26 -14.07 2.14
CA GLN A 206 5.49 -14.79 1.82
C GLN A 206 5.30 -16.30 1.96
N HIS A 207 4.73 -16.74 3.06
CA HIS A 207 4.45 -18.15 3.33
C HIS A 207 3.49 -18.73 2.29
N GLU A 208 2.42 -18.04 1.96
CA GLU A 208 1.42 -18.50 0.98
C GLU A 208 2.01 -18.65 -0.43
N LEU A 209 2.81 -17.67 -0.89
CA LEU A 209 3.39 -17.68 -2.23
C LEU A 209 4.51 -18.70 -2.39
N VAL A 210 5.37 -18.86 -1.37
CA VAL A 210 6.60 -19.66 -1.49
C VAL A 210 6.45 -21.06 -0.91
N ASP A 211 5.94 -21.17 0.32
CA ASP A 211 5.85 -22.47 0.99
C ASP A 211 4.59 -23.26 0.57
N LEU A 212 3.45 -22.55 0.40
CA LEU A 212 2.20 -23.15 -0.03
C LEU A 212 1.97 -23.11 -1.56
N HIS A 213 2.89 -22.47 -2.31
CA HIS A 213 2.82 -22.34 -3.77
C HIS A 213 1.50 -21.79 -4.31
N LYS A 214 0.81 -20.96 -3.52
CA LYS A 214 -0.44 -20.32 -3.94
C LYS A 214 -0.16 -19.28 -5.03
N VAL A 215 -1.09 -19.14 -5.99
CA VAL A 215 -1.10 -17.97 -6.87
C VAL A 215 -1.70 -16.77 -6.12
N LEU A 216 -1.33 -15.56 -6.49
CA LEU A 216 -1.67 -14.34 -5.75
C LEU A 216 -3.16 -14.21 -5.38
N ARG A 217 -4.07 -14.56 -6.30
CA ARG A 217 -5.52 -14.54 -6.06
C ARG A 217 -6.01 -15.50 -4.97
N GLU A 218 -5.23 -16.55 -4.68
CA GLU A 218 -5.58 -17.59 -3.70
C GLU A 218 -5.02 -17.26 -2.31
N THR A 219 -4.14 -16.26 -2.22
CA THR A 219 -3.65 -15.75 -0.94
C THR A 219 -4.74 -14.96 -0.21
N GLU A 220 -4.62 -14.81 1.10
CA GLU A 220 -5.58 -14.02 1.88
C GLU A 220 -5.61 -12.54 1.42
N ALA A 221 -4.45 -11.95 1.12
CA ALA A 221 -4.38 -10.61 0.54
C ALA A 221 -5.08 -10.52 -0.83
N GLY A 222 -4.89 -11.51 -1.69
CA GLY A 222 -5.56 -11.60 -2.99
C GLY A 222 -7.08 -11.73 -2.87
N LYS A 223 -7.56 -12.58 -1.97
CA LYS A 223 -9.00 -12.75 -1.69
C LYS A 223 -9.62 -11.49 -1.13
N THR A 224 -8.94 -10.83 -0.18
CA THR A 224 -9.39 -9.56 0.40
C THR A 224 -9.52 -8.49 -0.68
N LEU A 225 -8.51 -8.30 -1.51
CA LEU A 225 -8.59 -7.33 -2.61
C LEU A 225 -9.71 -7.66 -3.61
N TYR A 226 -9.85 -8.94 -3.97
CA TYR A 226 -10.92 -9.38 -4.87
C TYR A 226 -12.31 -9.11 -4.30
N GLY A 227 -12.53 -9.38 -3.02
CA GLY A 227 -13.79 -9.07 -2.33
C GLY A 227 -14.10 -7.57 -2.31
N GLU A 228 -13.10 -6.73 -2.05
CA GLU A 228 -13.26 -5.27 -2.09
C GLU A 228 -13.57 -4.75 -3.51
N LEU A 229 -12.94 -5.31 -4.55
CA LEU A 229 -13.23 -4.97 -5.93
C LEU A 229 -14.66 -5.37 -6.34
N LEU A 230 -15.15 -6.52 -5.89
CA LEU A 230 -16.53 -6.94 -6.14
C LEU A 230 -17.53 -5.99 -5.45
N ARG A 231 -17.26 -5.60 -4.19
CA ARG A 231 -18.11 -4.65 -3.48
C ARG A 231 -18.14 -3.27 -4.17
N LEU A 232 -16.99 -2.79 -4.60
CA LEU A 232 -16.87 -1.54 -5.36
C LEU A 232 -17.64 -1.61 -6.68
N LEU A 233 -17.55 -2.73 -7.39
CA LEU A 233 -18.28 -2.96 -8.64
C LEU A 233 -19.80 -2.87 -8.43
N GLU A 234 -20.33 -3.50 -7.38
CA GLU A 234 -21.77 -3.44 -7.09
C GLU A 234 -22.22 -2.03 -6.69
N GLU A 235 -21.41 -1.30 -5.94
CA GLU A 235 -21.70 0.11 -5.60
C GLU A 235 -21.71 0.99 -6.86
N GLN A 236 -20.71 0.85 -7.74
CA GLN A 236 -20.63 1.59 -9.00
C GLN A 236 -21.81 1.27 -9.93
N LYS A 237 -22.24 0.02 -10.04
CA LYS A 237 -23.44 -0.38 -10.80
C LYS A 237 -24.70 0.31 -10.26
N ARG A 238 -24.89 0.33 -8.94
CA ARG A 238 -26.02 1.00 -8.30
C ARG A 238 -26.04 2.50 -8.62
N ILE A 239 -24.89 3.18 -8.51
CA ILE A 239 -24.76 4.60 -8.83
C ILE A 239 -25.08 4.83 -10.33
N ALA A 240 -24.53 4.02 -11.23
CA ALA A 240 -24.78 4.12 -12.65
C ALA A 240 -26.28 3.96 -12.98
N GLN A 241 -26.96 3.04 -12.33
CA GLN A 241 -28.41 2.85 -12.50
C GLN A 241 -29.20 4.07 -12.04
N GLN A 242 -28.88 4.61 -10.84
CA GLN A 242 -29.54 5.81 -10.32
C GLN A 242 -29.34 7.01 -11.26
N LEU A 243 -28.11 7.25 -11.72
CA LEU A 243 -27.84 8.33 -12.67
C LEU A 243 -28.62 8.14 -13.99
N ARG A 244 -28.71 6.92 -14.51
CA ARG A 244 -29.48 6.61 -15.74
C ARG A 244 -30.96 6.89 -15.55
N GLU A 245 -31.54 6.55 -14.41
CA GLU A 245 -32.94 6.85 -14.08
C GLU A 245 -33.18 8.36 -13.98
N GLU A 246 -32.25 9.11 -13.35
CA GLU A 246 -32.36 10.58 -13.27
C GLU A 246 -32.23 11.25 -14.64
N VAL A 247 -31.29 10.83 -15.48
CA VAL A 247 -31.15 11.30 -16.86
C VAL A 247 -32.46 11.09 -17.64
N SER A 248 -33.10 9.93 -17.47
CA SER A 248 -34.36 9.63 -18.17
C SER A 248 -35.53 10.51 -17.76
N LYS A 249 -35.59 10.92 -16.49
CA LYS A 249 -36.64 11.82 -15.96
C LYS A 249 -36.48 13.27 -16.45
N GLN A 250 -35.24 13.72 -16.68
CA GLN A 250 -34.92 15.11 -17.04
C GLN A 250 -35.01 15.41 -18.55
N ASN A 251 -35.44 14.46 -19.38
CA ASN A 251 -35.37 14.54 -20.85
C ASN A 251 -36.05 15.76 -21.51
N GLN A 252 -36.86 16.55 -20.77
CA GLN A 252 -37.57 17.68 -21.35
C GLN A 252 -37.47 19.02 -20.59
N THR A 253 -36.91 19.03 -19.36
CA THR A 253 -37.10 20.18 -18.46
C THR A 253 -35.82 21.04 -18.29
N ASN A 254 -34.61 20.48 -18.38
CA ASN A 254 -33.38 21.25 -18.17
C ASN A 254 -32.17 20.65 -18.93
N PRO A 255 -31.81 21.20 -20.10
CA PRO A 255 -30.68 20.69 -20.91
C PRO A 255 -29.32 20.76 -20.22
N ALA A 256 -29.09 21.76 -19.39
CA ALA A 256 -27.82 21.90 -18.67
C ALA A 256 -27.65 20.82 -17.59
N LEU A 257 -28.70 20.56 -16.81
CA LEU A 257 -28.69 19.48 -15.82
C LEU A 257 -28.51 18.10 -16.47
N LYS A 258 -29.17 17.89 -17.62
CA LYS A 258 -29.00 16.66 -18.37
C LYS A 258 -27.55 16.45 -18.81
N ALA A 259 -26.90 17.48 -19.35
CA ALA A 259 -25.51 17.40 -19.77
C ALA A 259 -24.56 17.09 -18.59
N GLU A 260 -24.81 17.64 -17.43
CA GLU A 260 -24.06 17.33 -16.21
C GLU A 260 -24.24 15.88 -15.76
N LEU A 261 -25.48 15.39 -15.72
CA LEU A 261 -25.78 13.99 -15.39
C LEU A 261 -25.18 13.00 -16.40
N ASP A 262 -25.21 13.32 -17.69
CA ASP A 262 -24.56 12.52 -18.74
C ASP A 262 -23.03 12.45 -18.55
N ASN A 263 -22.41 13.55 -18.13
CA ASN A 263 -20.98 13.56 -17.79
C ASN A 263 -20.68 12.68 -16.57
N GLN A 264 -21.47 12.79 -15.51
CA GLN A 264 -21.31 11.94 -14.32
C GLN A 264 -21.54 10.46 -14.65
N PHE A 265 -22.50 10.14 -15.51
CA PHE A 265 -22.74 8.77 -15.99
C PHE A 265 -21.53 8.22 -16.74
N LYS A 266 -20.94 8.99 -17.68
CA LYS A 266 -19.70 8.58 -18.39
C LYS A 266 -18.52 8.37 -17.46
N GLN A 267 -18.37 9.19 -16.40
CA GLN A 267 -17.31 9.02 -15.42
C GLN A 267 -17.49 7.70 -14.63
N ILE A 268 -18.71 7.41 -14.18
CA ILE A 268 -18.96 6.16 -13.43
C ILE A 268 -18.82 4.91 -14.32
N GLU A 269 -19.18 4.99 -15.61
CA GLU A 269 -18.92 3.92 -16.59
C GLU A 269 -17.41 3.66 -16.74
N GLY A 270 -16.60 4.71 -16.80
CA GLY A 270 -15.14 4.61 -16.85
C GLY A 270 -14.57 3.89 -15.62
N LEU A 271 -15.03 4.28 -14.42
CA LEU A 271 -14.64 3.63 -13.16
C LEU A 271 -15.08 2.17 -13.10
N LEU A 272 -16.29 1.87 -13.54
CA LEU A 272 -16.83 0.51 -13.60
C LEU A 272 -15.99 -0.39 -14.51
N ASN A 273 -15.66 0.09 -15.70
CA ASN A 273 -14.80 -0.63 -16.64
C ASN A 273 -13.40 -0.88 -16.05
N ALA A 274 -12.80 0.11 -15.38
CA ALA A 274 -11.52 -0.06 -14.73
C ALA A 274 -11.57 -1.12 -13.61
N THR A 275 -12.64 -1.13 -12.81
CA THR A 275 -12.85 -2.14 -11.75
C THR A 275 -13.02 -3.55 -12.34
N VAL A 276 -13.79 -3.68 -13.42
CA VAL A 276 -13.97 -4.96 -14.13
C VAL A 276 -12.63 -5.47 -14.67
N MET A 277 -11.80 -4.60 -15.25
CA MET A 277 -10.47 -4.98 -15.71
C MET A 277 -9.59 -5.51 -14.57
N GLN A 278 -9.55 -4.85 -13.41
CA GLN A 278 -8.81 -5.33 -12.24
C GLN A 278 -9.30 -6.70 -11.78
N ILE A 279 -10.62 -6.92 -11.73
CA ILE A 279 -11.21 -8.22 -11.37
C ILE A 279 -10.79 -9.31 -12.38
N GLN A 280 -10.84 -9.00 -13.67
CA GLN A 280 -10.39 -9.93 -14.72
C GLN A 280 -8.90 -10.23 -14.61
N GLU A 281 -8.12 -9.23 -14.30
CA GLU A 281 -6.70 -9.37 -14.07
C GLU A 281 -6.36 -10.33 -12.94
N MET A 282 -7.11 -10.33 -11.87
CA MET A 282 -6.91 -11.27 -10.78
C MET A 282 -7.29 -12.71 -11.14
N LYS A 283 -8.13 -12.93 -12.16
CA LYS A 283 -8.52 -14.28 -12.64
C LYS A 283 -7.42 -15.00 -13.43
N ILE A 284 -6.44 -14.28 -13.98
CA ILE A 284 -5.36 -14.88 -14.80
C ILE A 284 -4.20 -15.30 -13.89
N PRO A 285 -3.69 -16.55 -13.98
CA PRO A 285 -2.57 -17.01 -13.18
C PRO A 285 -1.34 -16.11 -13.35
N PHE A 286 -0.70 -15.73 -12.25
CA PHE A 286 0.46 -14.80 -12.22
C PHE A 286 1.62 -15.28 -13.09
N ALA A 287 1.89 -16.60 -13.14
CA ALA A 287 2.96 -17.18 -13.95
C ALA A 287 2.80 -16.97 -15.47
N SER A 288 1.57 -16.91 -15.99
CA SER A 288 1.32 -16.69 -17.43
C SER A 288 1.53 -15.23 -17.84
N ARG A 289 1.37 -14.27 -16.91
CA ARG A 289 1.58 -12.83 -17.15
C ARG A 289 3.04 -12.41 -17.09
N LEU A 290 3.84 -13.02 -16.22
CA LEU A 290 5.29 -12.79 -16.25
C LEU A 290 5.90 -13.15 -17.60
N LYS A 291 5.43 -14.24 -18.23
CA LYS A 291 5.88 -14.62 -19.57
C LYS A 291 5.50 -13.57 -20.64
N SER A 292 4.30 -13.01 -20.59
CA SER A 292 3.85 -11.97 -21.54
C SER A 292 4.57 -10.63 -21.33
N PHE A 293 4.85 -10.25 -20.09
CA PHE A 293 5.58 -9.01 -19.76
C PHE A 293 7.05 -9.07 -20.18
N PHE A 294 7.70 -10.22 -20.01
CA PHE A 294 9.07 -10.42 -20.47
C PHE A 294 9.18 -10.61 -22.00
N SER A 295 8.16 -11.15 -22.67
CA SER A 295 8.13 -11.25 -24.13
C SER A 295 7.96 -9.87 -24.79
N TRP A 296 7.19 -8.96 -24.17
CA TRP A 296 7.01 -7.61 -24.69
C TRP A 296 8.28 -6.76 -24.57
N LYS A 297 9.04 -6.89 -23.46
CA LYS A 297 10.37 -6.24 -23.34
C LYS A 297 11.39 -6.75 -24.35
N LYS A 298 11.34 -8.03 -24.76
CA LYS A 298 12.21 -8.58 -25.81
C LYS A 298 11.86 -8.08 -27.20
N ALA A 299 10.57 -7.82 -27.48
CA ALA A 299 10.12 -7.28 -28.77
C ALA A 299 10.48 -5.80 -28.97
N ALA A 300 10.62 -5.03 -27.86
CA ALA A 300 10.96 -3.60 -27.90
C ALA A 300 12.48 -3.32 -28.05
N THR A 301 13.35 -4.34 -28.05
CA THR A 301 14.83 -4.19 -28.13
C THR A 301 15.45 -4.63 -29.45
N HIS A 302 14.65 -4.93 -30.49
CA HIS A 302 15.18 -5.13 -31.82
C HIS A 302 14.94 -3.88 -32.68
N PRO A 303 15.98 -3.09 -33.03
CA PRO A 303 15.87 -2.08 -34.06
C PRO A 303 15.73 -2.83 -35.38
N VAL A 304 14.70 -2.48 -36.15
CA VAL A 304 14.58 -2.86 -37.56
C VAL A 304 15.72 -2.17 -38.32
N LEU A 305 16.74 -2.94 -38.69
CA LEU A 305 17.70 -2.53 -39.72
C LEU A 305 17.05 -2.78 -41.09
N VAL A 306 16.81 -1.70 -41.79
CA VAL A 306 16.73 -1.68 -43.25
C VAL A 306 17.83 -0.82 -43.76
#